data_4e1a6d32c3421b12e1959aedaf1f8d97
#
_entry.id   4e1a6d32c3421b12e1959aedaf1f8d97
#
_cell.length_a   1.000
_cell.length_b   1.000
_cell.length_c   1.000
_cell.angle_alpha   90.00
_cell.angle_beta   90.00
_cell.angle_gamma   90.00
#
_symmetry.space_group_name_H-M   'P 1'
#
loop_
_entity.id
_entity.type
_entity.pdbx_description
1 polymer ?
#
loop_
_entity_poly.entity_id
_entity_poly.type
_entity_poly.pdbx_seq_one_letter_code
_entity_poly.pdbx_strand_id
1 'polypeptide(L)'
;MPAKIIRGLISPILTPFNDDFSIANDLYLAHSKNLLEQGTAGLSPFGTTGEALSVGIDERIAAIQELIDGGIDPAILVPGTGLSNVADTARLSRACLDMGCSAVMTLPPFYFKAVTEDGIYRYFE
;
A
#
# COMPACT_ATOMS: atom_id res chain seq x y z
N MET A 1 17.96 4.89 11.50
CA MET A 1 16.91 5.30 12.47
C MET A 1 15.99 4.11 12.70
N PRO A 2 15.59 3.86 13.93
CA PRO A 2 14.57 2.83 14.16
C PRO A 2 13.27 3.25 13.47
N ALA A 3 12.61 2.29 12.84
CA ALA A 3 11.31 2.53 12.21
C ALA A 3 10.33 3.10 13.25
N LYS A 4 9.57 4.12 12.85
CA LYS A 4 8.51 4.68 13.70
C LYS A 4 7.41 3.63 13.85
N ILE A 5 7.16 3.19 15.07
CA ILE A 5 6.08 2.25 15.35
C ILE A 5 4.76 3.02 15.32
N ILE A 6 3.88 2.66 14.39
CA ILE A 6 2.51 3.19 14.33
C ILE A 6 1.73 2.55 15.48
N ARG A 7 1.09 3.39 16.30
CA ARG A 7 0.21 2.94 17.39
C ARG A 7 -1.19 3.51 17.18
N GLY A 8 -2.17 2.65 17.18
CA GLY A 8 -3.56 3.01 16.99
C GLY A 8 -4.17 2.33 15.77
N LEU A 9 -5.27 2.87 15.27
CA LEU A 9 -5.98 2.35 14.12
C LEU A 9 -5.24 2.68 12.82
N ILE A 10 -4.94 1.66 12.03
CA ILE A 10 -4.49 1.81 10.64
C ILE A 10 -5.69 1.53 9.75
N SER A 11 -6.11 2.51 8.98
CA SER A 11 -7.26 2.38 8.08
C SER A 11 -6.83 1.93 6.69
N PRO A 12 -7.39 0.85 6.14
CA PRO A 12 -7.31 0.61 4.71
C PRO A 12 -8.10 1.70 3.99
N ILE A 13 -7.54 2.26 2.92
CA ILE A 13 -8.15 3.37 2.20
C ILE A 13 -8.69 2.94 0.84
N LEU A 14 -9.82 3.55 0.46
CA LEU A 14 -10.41 3.39 -0.86
C LEU A 14 -9.54 4.11 -1.90
N THR A 15 -9.51 3.58 -3.12
CA THR A 15 -8.85 4.22 -4.26
C THR A 15 -9.90 4.81 -5.18
N PRO A 16 -10.03 6.13 -5.27
CA PRO A 16 -10.94 6.77 -6.24
C PRO A 16 -10.33 6.71 -7.64
N PHE A 17 -11.18 6.44 -8.63
CA PHE A 17 -10.80 6.38 -10.04
C PHE A 17 -11.52 7.44 -10.85
N ASN A 18 -10.84 7.96 -11.86
CA ASN A 18 -11.45 8.74 -12.93
C ASN A 18 -12.21 7.82 -13.91
N ASP A 19 -12.99 8.39 -14.81
CA ASP A 19 -13.77 7.63 -15.80
C ASP A 19 -12.89 6.83 -16.78
N ASP A 20 -11.62 7.21 -16.93
CA ASP A 20 -10.61 6.50 -17.73
C ASP A 20 -9.84 5.43 -16.96
N PHE A 21 -10.30 5.11 -15.73
CA PHE A 21 -9.70 4.16 -14.79
C PHE A 21 -8.35 4.56 -14.20
N SER A 22 -7.84 5.75 -14.47
CA SER A 22 -6.68 6.30 -13.75
C SER A 22 -7.06 6.69 -12.32
N ILE A 23 -6.08 6.75 -11.42
CA ILE A 23 -6.31 7.16 -10.04
C ILE A 23 -6.62 8.66 -10.00
N ALA A 24 -7.73 9.03 -9.34
CA ALA A 24 -8.08 10.43 -9.07
C ALA A 24 -7.27 10.94 -7.86
N ASN A 25 -6.01 11.33 -8.11
CA ASN A 25 -5.03 11.64 -7.05
C ASN A 25 -5.49 12.74 -6.09
N ASP A 26 -6.18 13.78 -6.57
CA ASP A 26 -6.70 14.86 -5.71
C ASP A 26 -7.74 14.33 -4.72
N LEU A 27 -8.66 13.48 -5.19
CA LEU A 27 -9.65 12.83 -4.33
C LEU A 27 -8.99 11.83 -3.38
N TYR A 28 -7.96 11.13 -3.84
CA TYR A 28 -7.22 10.17 -3.03
C TYR A 28 -6.52 10.87 -1.86
N LEU A 29 -5.88 11.98 -2.13
CA LEU A 29 -5.25 12.82 -1.11
C LEU A 29 -6.29 13.39 -0.12
N ALA A 30 -7.40 13.93 -0.64
CA ALA A 30 -8.48 14.47 0.19
C ALA A 30 -9.09 13.41 1.10
N HIS A 31 -9.37 12.21 0.57
CA HIS A 31 -9.89 11.08 1.34
C HIS A 31 -8.90 10.66 2.44
N SER A 32 -7.61 10.58 2.11
CA SER A 32 -6.56 10.21 3.06
C SER A 32 -6.47 11.22 4.22
N LYS A 33 -6.48 12.51 3.92
CA LYS A 33 -6.46 13.59 4.93
C LYS A 33 -7.70 13.53 5.82
N ASN A 34 -8.88 13.33 5.23
CA ASN A 34 -10.13 13.22 5.98
C ASN A 34 -10.09 12.06 7.00
N LEU A 35 -9.57 10.90 6.63
CA LEU A 35 -9.42 9.77 7.56
C LEU A 35 -8.48 10.10 8.72
N LEU A 36 -7.38 10.80 8.45
CA LEU A 36 -6.45 11.24 9.49
C LEU A 36 -7.09 12.25 10.45
N GLU A 37 -7.88 13.19 9.93
CA GLU A 37 -8.64 14.15 10.73
C GLU A 37 -9.68 13.48 11.63
N GLN A 38 -10.22 12.33 11.20
CA GLN A 38 -11.12 11.49 12.00
C GLN A 38 -10.43 10.64 13.06
N GLY A 39 -9.12 10.73 13.19
CA GLY A 39 -8.35 10.09 14.26
C GLY A 39 -7.67 8.78 13.90
N THR A 40 -7.59 8.42 12.61
CA THR A 40 -6.80 7.29 12.15
C THR A 40 -5.30 7.58 12.37
N ALA A 41 -4.57 6.63 12.95
CA ALA A 41 -3.15 6.77 13.26
C ALA A 41 -2.24 6.47 12.06
N GLY A 42 -2.73 5.71 11.10
CA GLY A 42 -2.01 5.37 9.88
C GLY A 42 -2.94 4.95 8.76
N LEU A 43 -2.41 4.87 7.56
CA LEU A 43 -3.16 4.53 6.35
C LEU A 43 -2.52 3.34 5.64
N SER A 44 -3.36 2.44 5.15
CA SER A 44 -2.94 1.30 4.32
C SER A 44 -3.51 1.42 2.91
N PRO A 45 -2.79 2.09 2.00
CA PRO A 45 -3.16 2.16 0.59
C PRO A 45 -2.95 0.82 -0.10
N PHE A 46 -3.75 0.55 -1.14
CA PHE A 46 -3.61 -0.61 -2.02
C PHE A 46 -3.66 -1.98 -1.33
N GLY A 47 -4.50 -2.11 -0.31
CA GLY A 47 -4.98 -3.40 0.16
C GLY A 47 -6.18 -3.88 -0.68
N THR A 48 -6.91 -4.88 -0.21
CA THR A 48 -8.15 -5.37 -0.85
C THR A 48 -9.20 -4.26 -0.94
N THR A 49 -9.38 -3.49 0.13
CA THR A 49 -10.29 -2.34 0.17
C THR A 49 -9.92 -1.27 -0.88
N GLY A 50 -8.62 -1.05 -1.10
CA GLY A 50 -8.10 -0.12 -2.10
C GLY A 50 -8.03 -0.67 -3.52
N GLU A 51 -8.64 -1.83 -3.80
CA GLU A 51 -8.70 -2.43 -5.12
C GLU A 51 -7.32 -2.62 -5.77
N ALA A 52 -6.37 -3.11 -4.98
CA ALA A 52 -4.97 -3.29 -5.40
C ALA A 52 -4.81 -4.04 -6.72
N LEU A 53 -5.68 -5.04 -6.98
CA LEU A 53 -5.65 -5.84 -8.21
C LEU A 53 -6.03 -5.06 -9.47
N SER A 54 -6.67 -3.91 -9.32
CA SER A 54 -7.06 -3.03 -10.42
C SER A 54 -5.98 -1.97 -10.74
N VAL A 55 -4.87 -1.94 -10.00
CA VAL A 55 -3.86 -0.88 -10.10
C VAL A 55 -2.48 -1.47 -10.39
N GLY A 56 -1.83 -0.98 -11.44
CA GLY A 56 -0.47 -1.38 -11.81
C GLY A 56 0.58 -0.93 -10.79
N ILE A 57 1.75 -1.57 -10.81
CA ILE A 57 2.84 -1.29 -9.85
C ILE A 57 3.29 0.17 -9.94
N ASP A 58 3.55 0.66 -11.15
CA ASP A 58 4.04 2.03 -11.35
C ASP A 58 3.00 3.08 -10.96
N GLU A 59 1.70 2.78 -11.17
CA GLU A 59 0.61 3.63 -10.69
C GLU A 59 0.55 3.68 -9.17
N ARG A 60 0.75 2.55 -8.48
CA ARG A 60 0.78 2.52 -7.00
C ARG A 60 1.94 3.34 -6.46
N ILE A 61 3.13 3.19 -7.04
CA ILE A 61 4.32 3.95 -6.65
C ILE A 61 4.08 5.44 -6.84
N ALA A 62 3.56 5.84 -8.01
CA ALA A 62 3.25 7.23 -8.31
C ALA A 62 2.19 7.80 -7.34
N ALA A 63 1.11 7.06 -7.08
CA ALA A 63 0.06 7.51 -6.18
C ALA A 63 0.53 7.66 -4.74
N ILE A 64 1.38 6.76 -4.24
CA ILE A 64 1.99 6.90 -2.91
C ILE A 64 2.87 8.14 -2.85
N GLN A 65 3.67 8.40 -3.90
CA GLN A 65 4.48 9.62 -3.99
C GLN A 65 3.60 10.88 -3.98
N GLU A 66 2.49 10.89 -4.71
CA GLU A 66 1.52 12.00 -4.71
C GLU A 66 0.92 12.26 -3.32
N LEU A 67 0.62 11.20 -2.55
CA LEU A 67 0.17 11.36 -1.17
C LEU A 67 1.24 12.04 -0.30
N ILE A 68 2.50 11.63 -0.45
CA ILE A 68 3.64 12.18 0.30
C ILE A 68 3.88 13.65 -0.10
N ASP A 69 3.90 13.94 -1.39
CA ASP A 69 4.07 15.30 -1.92
C ASP A 69 2.91 16.22 -1.48
N GLY A 70 1.72 15.65 -1.32
CA GLY A 70 0.54 16.34 -0.79
C GLY A 70 0.54 16.55 0.73
N GLY A 71 1.59 16.12 1.43
CA GLY A 71 1.81 16.37 2.86
C GLY A 71 1.47 15.21 3.79
N ILE A 72 1.20 14.01 3.28
CA ILE A 72 1.07 12.82 4.13
C ILE A 72 2.47 12.36 4.56
N ASP A 73 2.68 12.20 5.86
CA ASP A 73 3.94 11.65 6.41
C ASP A 73 4.10 10.19 5.96
N PRO A 74 5.13 9.82 5.19
CA PRO A 74 5.32 8.44 4.77
C PRO A 74 5.46 7.47 5.95
N ALA A 75 5.92 7.94 7.10
CA ALA A 75 6.08 7.12 8.30
C ALA A 75 4.76 6.58 8.88
N ILE A 76 3.61 7.06 8.42
CA ILE A 76 2.30 6.51 8.81
C ILE A 76 1.65 5.66 7.71
N LEU A 77 2.36 5.44 6.59
CA LEU A 77 1.87 4.63 5.49
C LEU A 77 2.33 3.17 5.62
N VAL A 78 1.40 2.24 5.38
CA VAL A 78 1.61 0.79 5.33
C VAL A 78 0.97 0.25 4.04
N PRO A 79 1.59 0.48 2.87
CA PRO A 79 1.01 0.07 1.60
C PRO A 79 0.90 -1.44 1.43
N GLY A 80 -0.13 -1.89 0.74
CA GLY A 80 -0.25 -3.25 0.24
C GLY A 80 0.70 -3.48 -0.94
N THR A 81 1.58 -4.47 -0.82
CA THR A 81 2.59 -4.78 -1.84
C THR A 81 2.55 -6.21 -2.35
N GLY A 82 1.67 -7.05 -1.79
CA GLY A 82 1.54 -8.45 -2.19
C GLY A 82 1.08 -8.61 -3.64
N LEU A 83 1.88 -9.34 -4.43
CA LEU A 83 1.61 -9.71 -5.81
C LEU A 83 1.84 -11.21 -5.99
N SER A 84 1.40 -11.77 -7.12
CA SER A 84 1.53 -13.20 -7.37
C SER A 84 2.97 -13.66 -7.61
N ASN A 85 3.87 -12.76 -7.97
CA ASN A 85 5.28 -13.08 -8.19
C ASN A 85 6.20 -12.35 -7.19
N VAL A 86 7.29 -12.99 -6.84
CA VAL A 86 8.26 -12.49 -5.84
C VAL A 86 8.97 -11.24 -6.32
N ALA A 87 9.38 -11.19 -7.57
CA ALA A 87 10.18 -10.09 -8.12
C ALA A 87 9.43 -8.75 -8.04
N ASP A 88 8.16 -8.72 -8.44
CA ASP A 88 7.34 -7.52 -8.39
C ASP A 88 6.94 -7.14 -6.97
N THR A 89 6.67 -8.13 -6.12
CA THR A 89 6.41 -7.91 -4.69
C THR A 89 7.62 -7.24 -4.02
N ALA A 90 8.82 -7.76 -4.27
CA ALA A 90 10.06 -7.19 -3.74
C ALA A 90 10.33 -5.79 -4.29
N ARG A 91 10.12 -5.57 -5.60
CA ARG A 91 10.30 -4.26 -6.25
C ARG A 91 9.37 -3.21 -5.64
N LEU A 92 8.08 -3.52 -5.53
CA LEU A 92 7.09 -2.59 -4.97
C LEU A 92 7.35 -2.33 -3.49
N SER A 93 7.65 -3.37 -2.71
CA SER A 93 7.98 -3.24 -1.29
C SER A 93 9.19 -2.35 -1.06
N ARG A 94 10.25 -2.55 -1.84
CA ARG A 94 11.46 -1.71 -1.77
C ARG A 94 11.16 -0.26 -2.11
N ALA A 95 10.42 0.00 -3.20
CA ALA A 95 10.04 1.35 -3.59
C ALA A 95 9.27 2.07 -2.47
N CYS A 96 8.31 1.39 -1.83
CA CYS A 96 7.56 1.98 -0.71
C CYS A 96 8.46 2.29 0.50
N LEU A 97 9.34 1.39 0.86
CA LEU A 97 10.27 1.61 1.98
C LEU A 97 11.30 2.72 1.68
N ASP A 98 11.80 2.80 0.45
CA ASP A 98 12.72 3.85 0.01
C ASP A 98 12.05 5.24 0.02
N MET A 99 10.73 5.33 -0.21
CA MET A 99 9.95 6.56 -0.03
C MET A 99 9.72 6.94 1.44
N GLY A 100 10.10 6.08 2.39
CA GLY A 100 10.00 6.32 3.83
C GLY A 100 8.76 5.71 4.50
N CYS A 101 7.99 4.87 3.81
CA CYS A 101 6.90 4.13 4.44
C CYS A 101 7.43 3.29 5.62
N SER A 102 6.68 3.25 6.71
CA SER A 102 7.14 2.57 7.94
C SER A 102 7.16 1.05 7.82
N ALA A 103 6.30 0.49 7.00
CA ALA A 103 6.15 -0.93 6.75
C ALA A 103 5.42 -1.15 5.43
N VAL A 104 5.35 -2.39 5.00
CA VAL A 104 4.50 -2.84 3.89
C VAL A 104 3.64 -4.00 4.37
N MET A 105 2.47 -4.16 3.76
CA MET A 105 1.56 -5.27 4.02
C MET A 105 1.58 -6.20 2.81
N THR A 106 2.15 -7.39 2.97
CA THR A 106 2.34 -8.34 1.88
C THR A 106 1.48 -9.57 2.07
N LEU A 107 0.58 -9.82 1.13
CA LEU A 107 -0.18 -11.07 1.06
C LEU A 107 0.68 -12.18 0.45
N PRO A 108 0.44 -13.45 0.83
CA PRO A 108 0.98 -14.58 0.07
C PRO A 108 0.41 -14.60 -1.35
N PRO A 109 1.02 -15.37 -2.29
CA PRO A 109 0.49 -15.51 -3.64
C PRO A 109 -0.97 -15.99 -3.62
N PHE A 110 -1.87 -15.19 -4.18
CA PHE A 110 -3.32 -15.41 -4.07
C PHE A 110 -3.94 -16.06 -5.30
N TYR A 111 -3.24 -16.08 -6.43
CA TYR A 111 -3.73 -16.71 -7.66
C TYR A 111 -3.57 -18.23 -7.64
N PHE A 112 -2.46 -18.73 -7.10
CA PHE A 112 -2.17 -20.15 -7.01
C PHE A 112 -2.97 -20.79 -5.89
N LYS A 113 -3.61 -21.93 -6.19
CA LYS A 113 -4.37 -22.74 -5.23
C LYS A 113 -3.54 -23.93 -4.77
N ALA A 114 -3.88 -24.47 -3.61
CA ALA A 114 -3.25 -25.64 -3.02
C ALA A 114 -1.71 -25.50 -2.89
N VAL A 115 -1.24 -24.30 -2.52
CA VAL A 115 0.17 -24.08 -2.18
C VAL A 115 0.51 -24.75 -0.85
N THR A 116 1.75 -25.23 -0.72
CA THR A 116 2.24 -25.80 0.55
C THR A 116 2.64 -24.72 1.55
N GLU A 117 2.60 -25.05 2.83
CA GLU A 117 3.08 -24.13 3.89
C GLU A 117 4.55 -23.76 3.70
N ASP A 118 5.41 -24.74 3.30
CA ASP A 118 6.81 -24.48 2.97
C ASP A 118 6.96 -23.50 1.78
N GLY A 119 6.11 -23.62 0.78
CA GLY A 119 6.09 -22.69 -0.36
C GLY A 119 5.71 -21.26 0.08
N ILE A 120 4.74 -21.12 0.97
CA ILE A 120 4.36 -19.81 1.53
C ILE A 120 5.52 -19.23 2.36
N TYR A 121 6.13 -20.04 3.21
CA TYR A 121 7.29 -19.62 4.01
C TYR A 121 8.42 -19.09 3.14
N ARG A 122 8.81 -19.85 2.11
CA ARG A 122 9.88 -19.45 1.18
C ARG A 122 9.56 -18.19 0.38
N TYR A 123 8.27 -17.90 0.16
CA TYR A 123 7.87 -16.67 -0.52
C TYR A 123 8.24 -15.43 0.31
N PHE A 124 8.17 -15.53 1.64
CA PHE A 124 8.46 -14.42 2.55
C PHE A 124 9.91 -14.39 3.07
N GLU A 125 10.71 -15.43 2.81
CA GLU A 125 12.12 -15.52 3.19
C GLU A 125 13.03 -14.72 2.24
#